data_28f39d3d5608e576e8c347faf40b647e
#
_entry.id   28f39d3d5608e576e8c347faf40b647e
#
_cell.length_a   1.000
_cell.length_b   1.000
_cell.length_c   1.000
_cell.angle_alpha   90.00
_cell.angle_beta   90.00
_cell.angle_gamma   90.00
#
_symmetry.space_group_name_H-M   'P 1'
#
loop_
_entity.id
_entity.type
_entity.pdbx_description
1 polymer ?
#
loop_
_entity_poly.entity_id
_entity_poly.type
_entity_poly.pdbx_seq_one_letter_code
_entity_poly.pdbx_strand_id
1 'polypeptide(L)' 'MVCYDKLWKLLIDRKMNRTELKNKSDISFNVLAKMGRNEFVSLESLYKICNTLDCDISEIMEFRKNEAT' A
#
# COMPACT_ATOMS: atom_id res chain seq x y z
N MET A 1 14.42 1.90 -3.20
CA MET A 1 13.07 1.72 -3.78
C MET A 1 12.05 1.41 -2.70
N VAL A 2 10.79 1.56 -3.01
CA VAL A 2 9.70 1.24 -2.10
C VAL A 2 9.07 -0.09 -2.52
N CYS A 3 8.59 -0.86 -1.55
CA CYS A 3 7.92 -2.13 -1.81
C CYS A 3 6.65 -2.23 -0.97
N TYR A 4 5.56 -2.62 -1.60
CA TYR A 4 4.25 -2.76 -0.94
C TYR A 4 3.81 -4.22 -0.81
N ASP A 5 4.72 -5.16 -0.90
CA ASP A 5 4.37 -6.59 -0.78
C ASP A 5 3.66 -6.90 0.54
N LYS A 6 4.07 -6.23 1.61
CA LYS A 6 3.41 -6.39 2.92
C LYS A 6 1.93 -6.03 2.87
N LEU A 7 1.59 -4.97 2.11
CA LEU A 7 0.20 -4.57 1.94
C LEU A 7 -0.61 -5.67 1.26
N TRP A 8 -0.07 -6.22 0.17
CA TRP A 8 -0.79 -7.26 -0.57
C TRP A 8 -1.01 -8.50 0.27
N LYS A 9 -0.02 -8.88 1.07
CA LYS A 9 -0.15 -10.01 2.00
C LYS A 9 -1.20 -9.73 3.08
N LEU A 10 -1.21 -8.51 3.61
CA LEU A 10 -2.18 -8.12 4.63
C LEU A 10 -3.60 -8.16 4.07
N LEU A 11 -3.80 -7.73 2.82
CA LEU A 11 -5.11 -7.82 2.17
C LEU A 11 -5.58 -9.27 2.05
N ILE A 12 -4.67 -10.18 1.70
CA ILE A 12 -5.00 -11.60 1.62
C ILE A 12 -5.45 -12.10 2.99
N ASP A 13 -4.72 -11.77 4.04
CA ASP A 13 -5.05 -12.16 5.41
C ASP A 13 -6.42 -11.62 5.84
N ARG A 14 -6.77 -10.43 5.37
CA ARG A 14 -8.04 -9.77 5.68
C ARG A 14 -9.15 -10.14 4.72
N LYS A 15 -8.88 -11.00 3.74
CA LYS A 15 -9.84 -11.43 2.70
C LYS A 15 -10.43 -10.23 1.95
N MET A 16 -9.58 -9.25 1.67
CA MET A 16 -9.94 -8.01 0.98
C MET A 16 -9.21 -7.94 -0.35
N ASN A 17 -9.90 -7.56 -1.42
CA ASN A 17 -9.24 -7.32 -2.70
C ASN A 17 -8.81 -5.85 -2.83
N ARG A 18 -8.04 -5.54 -3.88
CA ARG A 18 -7.51 -4.19 -4.08
C ARG A 18 -8.60 -3.15 -4.33
N THR A 19 -9.66 -3.54 -5.04
CA THR A 19 -10.79 -2.65 -5.31
C THR A 19 -11.51 -2.28 -4.03
N GLU A 20 -11.71 -3.24 -3.14
CA GLU A 20 -12.31 -2.97 -1.82
C GLU A 20 -11.44 -2.02 -1.00
N LEU A 21 -10.13 -2.22 -1.01
CA LEU A 21 -9.21 -1.32 -0.32
C LEU A 21 -9.33 0.10 -0.86
N LYS A 22 -9.33 0.23 -2.18
CA LYS A 22 -9.45 1.54 -2.84
C LYS A 22 -10.73 2.25 -2.39
N ASN A 23 -11.85 1.55 -2.43
CA ASN A 23 -13.14 2.14 -2.08
C ASN A 23 -13.23 2.51 -0.60
N LYS A 24 -12.74 1.65 0.27
CA LYS A 24 -12.83 1.87 1.72
C LYS A 24 -11.85 2.94 2.21
N SER A 25 -10.68 3.04 1.59
CA SER A 25 -9.66 4.01 1.99
C SER A 25 -9.79 5.35 1.27
N ASP A 26 -10.66 5.43 0.29
CA ASP A 26 -10.87 6.65 -0.50
C ASP A 26 -9.60 7.14 -1.21
N ILE A 27 -8.84 6.20 -1.75
CA ILE A 27 -7.69 6.51 -2.60
C ILE A 27 -8.11 6.39 -4.07
N SER A 28 -7.37 7.07 -4.95
CA SER A 28 -7.67 7.01 -6.38
C SER A 28 -7.18 5.72 -7.00
N PHE A 29 -7.74 5.37 -8.14
CA PHE A 29 -7.28 4.24 -8.93
C PHE A 29 -5.82 4.41 -9.34
N ASN A 30 -5.41 5.65 -9.62
CA ASN A 30 -4.05 5.98 -10.00
C ASN A 30 -3.06 5.65 -8.87
N VAL A 31 -3.42 5.96 -7.62
CA VAL A 31 -2.60 5.62 -6.46
C VAL A 31 -2.45 4.10 -6.34
N LEU A 32 -3.55 3.37 -6.46
CA LEU A 32 -3.52 1.92 -6.40
C LEU A 32 -2.62 1.33 -7.49
N ALA A 33 -2.72 1.85 -8.72
CA ALA A 33 -1.89 1.39 -9.84
C ALA A 33 -0.41 1.66 -9.59
N LYS A 34 -0.06 2.83 -9.04
CA LYS A 34 1.32 3.15 -8.68
C LYS A 34 1.86 2.18 -7.63
N MET A 35 1.06 1.86 -6.63
CA MET A 35 1.47 0.91 -5.60
C MET A 35 1.71 -0.48 -6.18
N GLY A 36 0.92 -0.88 -7.17
CA GLY A 36 1.14 -2.14 -7.87
C GLY A 36 2.46 -2.21 -8.62
N ARG A 37 3.05 -1.05 -8.95
CA ARG A 37 4.34 -0.95 -9.61
C ARG A 37 5.47 -0.55 -8.67
N ASN A 38 5.23 -0.56 -7.36
CA ASN A 38 6.21 -0.13 -6.35
C ASN A 38 6.73 1.29 -6.59
N GLU A 39 5.82 2.19 -6.97
CA GLU A 39 6.12 3.61 -7.13
C GLU A 39 5.73 4.38 -5.88
N PHE A 40 6.34 5.55 -5.70
CA PHE A 40 6.01 6.39 -4.55
C PHE A 40 4.61 6.97 -4.69
N VAL A 41 3.91 6.99 -3.58
CA VAL A 41 2.61 7.65 -3.45
C VAL A 41 2.68 8.63 -2.28
N SER A 42 1.70 9.50 -2.16
CA SER A 42 1.70 10.50 -1.09
C SER A 42 1.55 9.85 0.29
N LEU A 43 2.12 10.49 1.29
CA LEU A 43 1.96 10.06 2.67
C LEU A 43 0.48 10.10 3.08
N GLU A 44 -0.27 11.04 2.57
CA GLU A 44 -1.71 11.13 2.81
C GLU A 44 -2.44 9.86 2.35
N SER A 45 -2.09 9.35 1.17
CA SER A 45 -2.67 8.11 0.66
C SER A 45 -2.33 6.93 1.57
N LEU A 46 -1.09 6.85 2.02
CA LEU A 46 -0.65 5.80 2.94
C LEU A 46 -1.38 5.89 4.28
N TYR A 47 -1.59 7.11 4.76
CA TYR A 47 -2.34 7.36 6.00
C TYR A 47 -3.78 6.84 5.89
N LYS A 48 -4.45 7.12 4.76
CA LYS A 48 -5.81 6.64 4.52
C LYS A 48 -5.88 5.12 4.53
N ILE A 49 -4.91 4.46 3.92
CA ILE A 49 -4.83 3.00 3.91
C ILE A 49 -4.63 2.45 5.31
N CYS A 50 -3.71 3.04 6.07
CA CYS A 50 -3.45 2.60 7.44
C CYS A 50 -4.67 2.76 8.34
N ASN A 51 -5.41 3.86 8.19
CA ASN A 51 -6.66 4.05 8.93
C ASN A 51 -7.70 3.01 8.58
N THR A 52 -7.82 2.68 7.30
CA THR A 52 -8.79 1.68 6.83
C THR A 52 -8.47 0.30 7.40
N LEU A 53 -7.20 -0.05 7.43
CA LEU A 53 -6.74 -1.37 7.88
C LEU A 53 -6.38 -1.42 9.36
N ASP A 54 -6.48 -0.28 10.05
CA ASP A 54 -6.13 -0.16 11.46
C ASP A 54 -4.73 -0.71 11.74
N CYS A 55 -3.75 -0.19 11.02
CA CYS A 55 -2.38 -0.66 11.12
C CYS A 55 -1.39 0.51 10.99
N ASP A 56 -0.12 0.22 11.27
CA ASP A 56 0.95 1.18 11.11
C ASP A 56 1.56 1.09 9.69
N ILE A 57 2.23 2.14 9.27
CA ILE A 57 2.82 2.20 7.93
C ILE A 57 3.85 1.08 7.71
N SER A 58 4.56 0.67 8.74
CA SER A 58 5.54 -0.42 8.66
C SER A 58 4.91 -1.78 8.31
N GLU A 59 3.60 -1.89 8.49
CA GLU A 59 2.88 -3.13 8.18
C GLU A 59 2.43 -3.21 6.72
N ILE A 60 2.55 -2.11 5.97
CA ILE A 60 2.08 -2.07 4.57
C ILE A 60 3.19 -1.77 3.57
N MET A 61 4.33 -1.26 4.00
CA MET A 61 5.41 -0.92 3.09
C MET A 61 6.77 -1.03 3.76
N GLU A 62 7.79 -1.07 2.93
CA GLU A 62 9.18 -1.00 3.37
C GLU A 62 10.03 -0.38 2.28
N PHE A 63 11.16 0.18 2.66
CA PHE A 63 12.15 0.61 1.69
C PHE A 63 13.16 -0.53 1.50
N ARG A 64 13.53 -0.76 0.24
CA ARG A 64 14.55 -1.74 -0.11
C ARG A 64 15.74 -1.05 -0.71
N LYS A 65 16.92 -1.50 -0.36
CA LYS A 65 18.15 -0.99 -0.95
C LYS A 65 18.25 -1.43 -2.40
N ASN A 66 18.73 -0.52 -3.25
CA ASN A 66 19.04 -0.88 -4.62
C ASN A 66 20.44 -1.51 -4.64
N GLU A 67 20.50 -2.81 -4.87
CA GLU A 67 21.74 -3.57 -4.85
C GLU A 67 22.67 -3.21 -6.01
N ALA A 68 22.17 -2.51 -7.02
CA ALA A 68 23.00 -2.09 -8.16
C ALA A 68 23.92 -0.93 -7.82
N THR A 69 23.80 -0.32 -6.67
CA THR A 69 24.65 0.81 -6.25
C THR A 69 25.75 0.37 -5.32
#